data_982e5757f7f4025a027eeaad2285c7f0
#
_entry.id   982e5757f7f4025a027eeaad2285c7f0
#
_cell.length_a   1.000
_cell.length_b   1.000
_cell.length_c   1.000
_cell.angle_alpha   90.00
_cell.angle_beta   90.00
_cell.angle_gamma   90.00
#
_symmetry.space_group_name_H-M   'P 1'
#
loop_
_entity.id
_entity.type
_entity.pdbx_description
1 polymer ?
#
loop_
_entity_poly.entity_id
_entity_poly.type
_entity_poly.pdbx_seq_one_letter_code
_entity_poly.pdbx_strand_id
1 'polypeptide(L)'
;MKILVTGPQGSGKTTQAKLLAEYLAVPLIGTGDVLRALSKKNTKLGKKIKEVLDKGKLVDDVIAAGIVEERLSKSDCQGGFVTDGYPRSLHQIELLDLKFDKVFYIDISDKEVLQRLIKREREDDTPEVIAQRLRIYHEMTEPILSYFKTLGILERIDGLGEIDDIQARIREKANG
;
A
#
# COMPACT_ATOMS: atom_id res chain seq x y z
N MET A 1 -5.10 13.70 -10.47
CA MET A 1 -3.78 13.38 -9.86
C MET A 1 -3.75 11.89 -9.50
N LYS A 2 -2.66 11.20 -9.79
CA LYS A 2 -2.45 9.77 -9.55
C LYS A 2 -1.38 9.61 -8.47
N ILE A 3 -1.75 9.07 -7.32
CA ILE A 3 -0.88 9.05 -6.15
C ILE A 3 -0.72 7.62 -5.62
N LEU A 4 0.52 7.26 -5.25
CA LEU A 4 0.81 6.09 -4.44
C LEU A 4 1.08 6.52 -2.99
N VAL A 5 0.41 5.88 -2.04
CA VAL A 5 0.80 5.92 -0.62
C VAL A 5 1.40 4.59 -0.24
N THR A 6 2.67 4.60 0.14
CA THR A 6 3.44 3.39 0.46
C THR A 6 4.11 3.50 1.83
N GLY A 7 4.62 2.39 2.33
CA GLY A 7 5.28 2.30 3.63
C GLY A 7 5.12 0.91 4.25
N PRO A 8 5.83 0.60 5.33
CA PRO A 8 5.74 -0.68 6.00
C PRO A 8 4.34 -0.94 6.54
N GLN A 9 4.05 -2.17 6.90
CA GLN A 9 2.80 -2.48 7.59
C GLN A 9 2.78 -1.80 8.96
N GLY A 10 1.62 -1.33 9.39
CA GLY A 10 1.52 -0.56 10.63
C GLY A 10 1.90 0.92 10.50
N SER A 11 2.42 1.38 9.34
CA SER A 11 2.78 2.79 9.15
C SER A 11 1.60 3.77 9.13
N GLY A 12 0.36 3.27 9.02
CA GLY A 12 -0.82 4.11 8.87
C GLY A 12 -1.15 4.48 7.41
N LYS A 13 -0.38 3.96 6.42
CA LYS A 13 -0.58 4.28 5.00
C LYS A 13 -2.01 4.14 4.51
N THR A 14 -2.74 3.10 4.92
CA THR A 14 -4.14 2.88 4.50
C THR A 14 -5.06 3.98 5.00
N THR A 15 -4.89 4.42 6.25
CA THR A 15 -5.63 5.54 6.83
C THR A 15 -5.34 6.83 6.08
N GLN A 16 -4.06 7.11 5.86
CA GLN A 16 -3.63 8.31 5.15
C GLN A 16 -4.05 8.32 3.68
N ALA A 17 -3.98 7.17 3.00
CA ALA A 17 -4.44 7.02 1.63
C ALA A 17 -5.95 7.27 1.50
N LYS A 18 -6.75 6.77 2.45
CA LYS A 18 -8.19 7.01 2.50
C LYS A 18 -8.51 8.49 2.67
N LEU A 19 -7.93 9.14 3.67
CA LEU A 19 -8.12 10.57 3.93
C LEU A 19 -7.67 11.45 2.76
N LEU A 20 -6.58 11.05 2.07
CA LEU A 20 -6.09 11.77 0.90
C LEU A 20 -7.02 11.60 -0.30
N ALA A 21 -7.53 10.38 -0.54
CA ALA A 21 -8.48 10.12 -1.62
C ALA A 21 -9.79 10.90 -1.42
N GLU A 22 -10.31 10.95 -0.18
CA GLU A 22 -11.46 11.77 0.19
C GLU A 22 -11.20 13.27 -0.02
N TYR A 23 -10.03 13.77 0.39
CA TYR A 23 -9.65 15.17 0.22
C TYR A 23 -9.55 15.59 -1.26
N LEU A 24 -9.00 14.71 -2.10
CA LEU A 24 -8.83 14.95 -3.54
C LEU A 24 -10.09 14.63 -4.36
N ALA A 25 -11.13 14.07 -3.74
CA ALA A 25 -12.35 13.57 -4.38
C ALA A 25 -12.06 12.57 -5.52
N VAL A 26 -11.11 11.66 -5.29
CA VAL A 26 -10.72 10.59 -6.23
C VAL A 26 -10.88 9.22 -5.58
N PRO A 27 -11.02 8.13 -6.37
CA PRO A 27 -11.16 6.79 -5.82
C PRO A 27 -9.88 6.30 -5.15
N LEU A 28 -10.05 5.53 -4.06
CA LEU A 28 -9.00 4.75 -3.42
C LEU A 28 -8.95 3.33 -4.02
N ILE A 29 -7.75 2.88 -4.34
CA ILE A 29 -7.46 1.51 -4.80
C ILE A 29 -6.66 0.80 -3.72
N GLY A 30 -7.35 0.15 -2.80
CA GLY A 30 -6.75 -0.60 -1.68
C GLY A 30 -6.58 -2.07 -2.02
N THR A 31 -5.45 -2.46 -2.61
CA THR A 31 -5.19 -3.84 -3.05
C THR A 31 -5.28 -4.85 -1.91
N GLY A 32 -4.81 -4.48 -0.71
CA GLY A 32 -4.86 -5.36 0.45
C GLY A 32 -6.28 -5.72 0.90
N ASP A 33 -7.23 -4.78 0.83
CA ASP A 33 -8.63 -5.03 1.21
C ASP A 33 -9.33 -5.92 0.19
N VAL A 34 -9.06 -5.72 -1.09
CA VAL A 34 -9.58 -6.58 -2.17
C VAL A 34 -9.06 -8.02 -2.01
N LEU A 35 -7.78 -8.20 -1.75
CA LEU A 35 -7.18 -9.52 -1.52
C LEU A 35 -7.77 -10.21 -0.29
N ARG A 36 -7.96 -9.48 0.82
CA ARG A 36 -8.61 -10.02 2.02
C ARG A 36 -10.07 -10.39 1.76
N ALA A 37 -10.80 -9.60 0.98
CA ALA A 37 -12.17 -9.93 0.59
C ALA A 37 -12.22 -11.19 -0.29
N LEU A 38 -11.29 -11.31 -1.25
CA LEU A 38 -11.17 -12.49 -2.10
C LEU A 38 -10.78 -13.74 -1.29
N SER A 39 -9.89 -13.63 -0.31
CA SER A 39 -9.44 -14.76 0.51
C SER A 39 -10.56 -15.40 1.35
N LYS A 40 -11.65 -14.66 1.61
CA LYS A 40 -12.84 -15.17 2.31
C LYS A 40 -13.80 -15.94 1.40
N LYS A 41 -13.63 -15.85 0.08
CA LYS A 41 -14.49 -16.57 -0.88
C LYS A 41 -14.11 -18.04 -0.96
N ASN A 42 -15.10 -18.93 -1.00
CA ASN A 42 -14.88 -20.37 -1.17
C ASN A 42 -14.61 -20.74 -2.66
N THR A 43 -13.53 -20.19 -3.21
CA THR A 43 -13.03 -20.47 -4.57
C THR A 43 -11.59 -20.98 -4.50
N LYS A 44 -11.10 -21.61 -5.58
CA LYS A 44 -9.70 -22.02 -5.68
C LYS A 44 -8.75 -20.83 -5.50
N LEU A 45 -9.06 -19.71 -6.13
CA LEU A 45 -8.30 -18.47 -6.02
C LEU A 45 -8.34 -17.92 -4.58
N GLY A 46 -9.52 -17.86 -3.96
CA GLY A 46 -9.67 -17.39 -2.58
C GLY A 46 -8.84 -18.20 -1.59
N LYS A 47 -8.86 -19.55 -1.70
CA LYS A 47 -8.06 -20.44 -0.87
C LYS A 47 -6.55 -20.21 -1.06
N LYS A 48 -6.08 -20.06 -2.32
CA LYS A 48 -4.67 -19.75 -2.62
C LYS A 48 -4.25 -18.42 -2.04
N ILE A 49 -5.07 -17.37 -2.21
CA ILE A 49 -4.80 -16.04 -1.64
C ILE A 49 -4.72 -16.13 -0.11
N LYS A 50 -5.68 -16.82 0.53
CA LYS A 50 -5.69 -17.00 1.99
C LYS A 50 -4.40 -17.64 2.48
N GLU A 51 -3.98 -18.76 1.90
CA GLU A 51 -2.74 -19.46 2.27
C GLU A 51 -1.50 -18.55 2.20
N VAL A 52 -1.43 -17.71 1.16
CA VAL A 52 -0.31 -16.76 0.98
C VAL A 52 -0.33 -15.65 2.04
N LEU A 53 -1.52 -15.09 2.31
CA LEU A 53 -1.68 -14.01 3.30
C LEU A 53 -1.44 -14.51 4.73
N ASP A 54 -1.91 -15.71 5.07
CA ASP A 54 -1.70 -16.35 6.39
C ASP A 54 -0.19 -16.59 6.67
N LYS A 55 0.62 -16.79 5.62
CA LYS A 55 2.08 -16.89 5.70
C LYS A 55 2.81 -15.55 5.66
N GLY A 56 2.10 -14.43 5.62
CA GLY A 56 2.67 -13.08 5.53
C GLY A 56 3.40 -12.79 4.21
N LYS A 57 3.13 -13.56 3.15
CA LYS A 57 3.75 -13.39 1.83
C LYS A 57 2.96 -12.43 0.94
N LEU A 58 3.61 -11.94 -0.11
CA LEU A 58 2.91 -11.23 -1.19
C LEU A 58 2.16 -12.23 -2.07
N VAL A 59 0.97 -11.84 -2.49
CA VAL A 59 0.22 -12.57 -3.54
C VAL A 59 0.97 -12.39 -4.85
N ASP A 60 0.87 -13.37 -5.72
CA ASP A 60 1.45 -13.37 -7.06
C ASP A 60 1.24 -12.03 -7.77
N ASP A 61 2.31 -11.51 -8.37
CA ASP A 61 2.34 -10.16 -8.94
C ASP A 61 1.36 -10.00 -10.09
N VAL A 62 1.12 -11.05 -10.91
CA VAL A 62 0.15 -11.03 -12.01
C VAL A 62 -1.28 -10.93 -11.46
N ILE A 63 -1.57 -11.65 -10.37
CA ILE A 63 -2.88 -11.57 -9.71
C ILE A 63 -3.08 -10.17 -9.13
N ALA A 64 -2.08 -9.62 -8.46
CA ALA A 64 -2.16 -8.29 -7.89
C ALA A 64 -2.33 -7.21 -8.97
N ALA A 65 -1.57 -7.29 -10.06
CA ALA A 65 -1.66 -6.39 -11.21
C ALA A 65 -3.06 -6.45 -11.86
N GLY A 66 -3.59 -7.65 -12.12
CA GLY A 66 -4.91 -7.82 -12.72
C GLY A 66 -6.04 -7.20 -11.87
N ILE A 67 -5.97 -7.30 -10.54
CA ILE A 67 -6.93 -6.66 -9.63
C ILE A 67 -6.87 -5.13 -9.75
N VAL A 68 -5.68 -4.57 -9.83
CA VAL A 68 -5.49 -3.12 -9.96
C VAL A 68 -5.94 -2.64 -11.33
N GLU A 69 -5.59 -3.36 -12.39
CA GLU A 69 -5.98 -3.05 -13.78
C GLU A 69 -7.51 -3.06 -13.93
N GLU A 70 -8.19 -4.10 -13.41
CA GLU A 70 -9.66 -4.18 -13.41
C GLU A 70 -10.27 -2.97 -12.68
N ARG A 71 -9.70 -2.55 -11.56
CA ARG A 71 -10.19 -1.38 -10.82
C ARG A 71 -9.97 -0.07 -11.58
N LEU A 72 -8.80 0.09 -12.22
CA LEU A 72 -8.43 1.27 -13.00
C LEU A 72 -9.25 1.43 -14.29
N SER A 73 -9.79 0.34 -14.84
CA SER A 73 -10.63 0.37 -16.04
C SER A 73 -11.98 1.06 -15.82
N LYS A 74 -12.37 1.31 -14.55
CA LYS A 74 -13.63 1.98 -14.23
C LYS A 74 -13.53 3.48 -14.49
N SER A 75 -14.65 4.07 -14.93
CA SER A 75 -14.73 5.47 -15.35
C SER A 75 -14.37 6.48 -14.26
N ASP A 76 -14.61 6.15 -12.99
CA ASP A 76 -14.29 6.99 -11.84
C ASP A 76 -12.78 7.22 -11.63
N CYS A 77 -11.92 6.35 -12.20
CA CYS A 77 -10.47 6.47 -12.12
C CYS A 77 -9.86 7.41 -13.18
N GLN A 78 -10.63 7.88 -14.16
CA GLN A 78 -10.11 8.71 -15.26
C GLN A 78 -9.57 10.07 -14.76
N GLY A 79 -10.21 10.66 -13.75
CA GLY A 79 -9.80 11.94 -13.15
C GLY A 79 -8.58 11.85 -12.21
N GLY A 80 -8.17 10.66 -11.86
CA GLY A 80 -7.09 10.39 -10.91
C GLY A 80 -7.48 9.31 -9.91
N PHE A 81 -6.54 8.94 -9.05
CA PHE A 81 -6.75 7.93 -8.00
C PHE A 81 -5.64 7.96 -6.94
N VAL A 82 -5.92 7.36 -5.80
CA VAL A 82 -4.91 7.05 -4.79
C VAL A 82 -4.79 5.52 -4.70
N THR A 83 -3.56 4.97 -4.76
CA THR A 83 -3.32 3.55 -4.49
C THR A 83 -2.74 3.34 -3.10
N ASP A 84 -3.17 2.28 -2.40
CA ASP A 84 -2.58 1.73 -1.19
C ASP A 84 -2.20 0.27 -1.42
N GLY A 85 -0.92 -0.02 -1.27
CA GLY A 85 -0.41 -1.37 -1.31
C GLY A 85 -0.14 -1.97 -2.70
N TYR A 86 -0.10 -1.15 -3.75
CA TYR A 86 0.36 -1.50 -5.08
C TYR A 86 0.99 -0.26 -5.76
N PRO A 87 2.20 -0.40 -6.36
CA PRO A 87 3.06 -1.58 -6.43
C PRO A 87 3.82 -1.86 -5.11
N ARG A 88 4.26 -3.12 -4.92
CA ARG A 88 5.09 -3.57 -3.80
C ARG A 88 6.40 -4.23 -4.24
N SER A 89 6.66 -4.31 -5.53
CA SER A 89 7.90 -4.82 -6.10
C SER A 89 8.23 -4.09 -7.40
N LEU A 90 9.49 -4.13 -7.82
CA LEU A 90 9.90 -3.62 -9.12
C LEU A 90 9.20 -4.37 -10.26
N HIS A 91 9.01 -5.67 -10.12
CA HIS A 91 8.29 -6.48 -11.10
C HIS A 91 6.82 -6.04 -11.26
N GLN A 92 6.15 -5.63 -10.18
CA GLN A 92 4.80 -5.06 -10.28
C GLN A 92 4.77 -3.73 -11.04
N ILE A 93 5.84 -2.93 -10.95
CA ILE A 93 5.98 -1.71 -11.76
C ILE A 93 6.12 -2.04 -13.25
N GLU A 94 6.87 -3.10 -13.57
CA GLU A 94 7.06 -3.57 -14.96
C GLU A 94 5.77 -4.16 -15.55
N LEU A 95 4.98 -4.92 -14.74
CA LEU A 95 3.74 -5.54 -15.18
C LEU A 95 2.63 -4.53 -15.49
N LEU A 96 2.56 -3.45 -14.71
CA LEU A 96 1.54 -2.42 -14.87
C LEU A 96 2.21 -1.05 -14.71
N ASP A 97 2.60 -0.45 -15.83
CA ASP A 97 3.31 0.85 -15.90
C ASP A 97 2.38 2.01 -15.51
N LEU A 98 2.08 2.08 -14.22
CA LEU A 98 1.30 3.18 -13.66
C LEU A 98 2.20 4.41 -13.54
N LYS A 99 1.80 5.49 -14.24
CA LYS A 99 2.43 6.79 -14.07
C LYS A 99 1.81 7.49 -12.87
N PHE A 100 2.59 7.64 -11.81
CA PHE A 100 2.20 8.42 -10.63
C PHE A 100 2.72 9.85 -10.76
N ASP A 101 1.91 10.80 -10.30
CA ASP A 101 2.32 12.21 -10.18
C ASP A 101 3.15 12.41 -8.91
N LYS A 102 2.78 11.73 -7.80
CA LYS A 102 3.47 11.75 -6.51
C LYS A 102 3.41 10.41 -5.80
N VAL A 103 4.44 10.12 -5.02
CA VAL A 103 4.53 8.93 -4.17
C VAL A 103 4.82 9.37 -2.75
N PHE A 104 3.89 9.14 -1.83
CA PHE A 104 4.07 9.42 -0.40
C PHE A 104 4.56 8.17 0.32
N TYR A 105 5.76 8.23 0.84
CA TYR A 105 6.35 7.19 1.67
C TYR A 105 6.16 7.53 3.15
N ILE A 106 5.26 6.81 3.83
CA ILE A 106 5.05 6.94 5.27
C ILE A 106 6.16 6.17 5.99
N ASP A 107 7.11 6.91 6.54
CA ASP A 107 8.32 6.38 7.15
C ASP A 107 8.16 6.24 8.66
N ILE A 108 8.38 5.03 9.15
CA ILE A 108 8.46 4.70 10.59
C ILE A 108 9.48 3.59 10.79
N SER A 109 10.09 3.55 11.99
CA SER A 109 11.03 2.49 12.34
C SER A 109 10.35 1.12 12.51
N ASP A 110 11.12 0.04 12.32
CA ASP A 110 10.63 -1.33 12.58
C ASP A 110 10.13 -1.52 14.01
N LYS A 111 10.77 -0.86 14.97
CA LYS A 111 10.33 -0.87 16.38
C LYS A 111 8.91 -0.31 16.51
N GLU A 112 8.62 0.80 15.85
CA GLU A 112 7.28 1.41 15.84
C GLU A 112 6.28 0.53 15.09
N VAL A 113 6.69 -0.07 13.95
CA VAL A 113 5.88 -1.06 13.22
C VAL A 113 5.42 -2.18 14.14
N LEU A 114 6.35 -2.81 14.87
CA LEU A 114 6.06 -3.91 15.80
C LEU A 114 5.06 -3.49 16.88
N GLN A 115 5.28 -2.31 17.50
CA GLN A 115 4.38 -1.80 18.53
C GLN A 115 2.96 -1.57 18.03
N ARG A 116 2.82 -0.98 16.82
CA ARG A 116 1.52 -0.71 16.22
C ARG A 116 0.80 -1.98 15.77
N LEU A 117 1.53 -2.96 15.23
CA LEU A 117 0.93 -4.21 14.78
C LEU A 117 0.46 -5.08 15.95
N ILE A 118 1.19 -5.13 17.05
CA ILE A 118 0.77 -5.82 18.27
C ILE A 118 -0.54 -5.20 18.81
N LYS A 119 -0.63 -3.87 18.84
CA LYS A 119 -1.84 -3.15 19.31
C LYS A 119 -3.05 -3.31 18.37
N ARG A 120 -2.81 -3.67 17.09
CA ARG A 120 -3.88 -3.75 16.08
C ARG A 120 -4.77 -4.97 16.22
N GLU A 121 -4.30 -6.03 16.89
CA GLU A 121 -5.04 -7.27 17.21
C GLU A 121 -5.76 -7.91 16.00
N ARG A 122 -5.14 -7.91 14.81
CA ARG A 122 -5.69 -8.68 13.69
C ARG A 122 -5.36 -10.15 13.83
N GLU A 123 -6.29 -11.03 13.46
CA GLU A 123 -6.10 -12.48 13.50
C GLU A 123 -4.84 -12.96 12.75
N ASP A 124 -4.42 -12.23 11.71
CA ASP A 124 -3.25 -12.54 10.88
C ASP A 124 -1.97 -11.81 11.31
N ASP A 125 -1.94 -11.17 12.49
CA ASP A 125 -0.76 -10.45 13.01
C ASP A 125 -0.04 -11.27 14.10
N THR A 126 0.36 -12.51 13.80
CA THR A 126 1.27 -13.27 14.69
C THR A 126 2.70 -12.73 14.59
N PRO A 127 3.55 -12.90 15.62
CA PRO A 127 4.95 -12.46 15.60
C PRO A 127 5.72 -12.95 14.37
N GLU A 128 5.52 -14.21 13.97
CA GLU A 128 6.17 -14.83 12.82
C GLU A 128 5.71 -14.18 11.51
N VAL A 129 4.41 -13.93 11.38
CA VAL A 129 3.84 -13.27 10.20
C VAL A 129 4.30 -11.81 10.11
N ILE A 130 4.37 -11.10 11.23
CA ILE A 130 4.89 -9.73 11.29
C ILE A 130 6.36 -9.69 10.84
N ALA A 131 7.20 -10.58 11.40
CA ALA A 131 8.61 -10.67 11.02
C ALA A 131 8.79 -10.99 9.53
N GLN A 132 8.00 -11.95 9.01
CA GLN A 132 8.02 -12.29 7.59
C GLN A 132 7.62 -11.10 6.70
N ARG A 133 6.60 -10.35 7.09
CA ARG A 133 6.13 -9.17 6.34
C ARG A 133 7.14 -8.03 6.34
N LEU A 134 7.85 -7.79 7.46
CA LEU A 134 8.92 -6.81 7.52
C LEU A 134 10.09 -7.21 6.62
N ARG A 135 10.50 -8.48 6.65
CA ARG A 135 11.55 -8.97 5.77
C ARG A 135 11.19 -8.77 4.29
N ILE A 136 9.98 -9.16 3.88
CA ILE A 136 9.51 -8.98 2.51
C ILE A 136 9.43 -7.48 2.14
N TYR A 137 9.02 -6.63 3.07
CA TYR A 137 8.99 -5.20 2.85
C TYR A 137 10.40 -4.67 2.51
N HIS A 138 11.41 -4.98 3.31
CA HIS A 138 12.79 -4.55 3.07
C HIS A 138 13.38 -5.14 1.79
N GLU A 139 13.13 -6.42 1.52
CA GLU A 139 13.69 -7.11 0.35
C GLU A 139 13.02 -6.68 -0.98
N MET A 140 11.72 -6.46 -1.00
CA MET A 140 10.96 -6.29 -2.23
C MET A 140 10.32 -4.92 -2.39
N THR A 141 9.81 -4.32 -1.29
CA THR A 141 9.04 -3.07 -1.39
C THR A 141 9.92 -1.84 -1.18
N GLU A 142 10.86 -1.88 -0.28
CA GLU A 142 11.78 -0.75 -0.07
C GLU A 142 12.58 -0.38 -1.33
N PRO A 143 13.06 -1.33 -2.18
CA PRO A 143 13.73 -1.00 -3.42
C PRO A 143 12.93 -0.11 -4.39
N ILE A 144 11.59 -0.17 -4.37
CA ILE A 144 10.77 0.71 -5.22
C ILE A 144 10.92 2.20 -4.85
N LEU A 145 11.28 2.50 -3.60
CA LEU A 145 11.51 3.88 -3.16
C LEU A 145 12.66 4.52 -3.93
N SER A 146 13.73 3.77 -4.16
CA SER A 146 14.86 4.25 -4.97
C SER A 146 14.42 4.54 -6.41
N TYR A 147 13.59 3.69 -7.00
CA TYR A 147 13.01 3.92 -8.33
C TYR A 147 12.21 5.24 -8.38
N PHE A 148 11.28 5.45 -7.45
CA PHE A 148 10.48 6.69 -7.43
C PHE A 148 11.29 7.93 -7.06
N LYS A 149 12.36 7.76 -6.28
CA LYS A 149 13.32 8.84 -5.99
C LYS A 149 14.06 9.29 -7.25
N THR A 150 14.49 8.37 -8.11
CA THR A 150 15.14 8.72 -9.39
C THR A 150 14.21 9.44 -10.35
N LEU A 151 12.89 9.19 -10.26
CA LEU A 151 11.88 9.92 -11.02
C LEU A 151 11.54 11.30 -10.43
N GLY A 152 12.06 11.65 -9.25
CA GLY A 152 11.82 12.94 -8.60
C GLY A 152 10.41 13.11 -8.02
N ILE A 153 9.65 12.01 -7.85
CA ILE A 153 8.25 12.04 -7.39
C ILE A 153 8.04 11.47 -5.98
N LEU A 154 9.11 11.04 -5.31
CA LEU A 154 9.05 10.46 -3.96
C LEU A 154 9.07 11.55 -2.89
N GLU A 155 8.04 11.59 -2.08
CA GLU A 155 7.92 12.44 -0.90
C GLU A 155 7.95 11.60 0.39
N ARG A 156 8.98 11.80 1.20
CA ARG A 156 9.08 11.14 2.51
C ARG A 156 8.25 11.90 3.54
N ILE A 157 7.40 11.18 4.25
CA ILE A 157 6.50 11.67 5.29
C ILE A 157 6.86 10.97 6.60
N ASP A 158 7.19 11.74 7.63
CA ASP A 158 7.33 11.19 8.98
C ASP A 158 5.97 10.65 9.44
N GLY A 159 5.91 9.34 9.67
CA GLY A 159 4.70 8.62 10.09
C GLY A 159 4.49 8.60 11.60
N LEU A 160 5.24 9.41 12.38
CA LEU A 160 5.04 9.60 13.81
C LEU A 160 4.10 10.76 14.09
N GLY A 161 3.32 10.66 15.18
CA GLY A 161 2.36 11.66 15.61
C GLY A 161 0.90 11.27 15.33
N GLU A 162 0.02 12.25 15.47
CA GLU A 162 -1.42 12.07 15.28
C GLU A 162 -1.78 11.94 13.78
N ILE A 163 -2.90 11.27 13.52
CA ILE A 163 -3.37 11.02 12.15
C ILE A 163 -3.53 12.32 11.37
N ASP A 164 -4.09 13.35 12.01
CA ASP A 164 -4.38 14.64 11.36
C ASP A 164 -3.11 15.43 11.04
N ASP A 165 -2.08 15.34 11.89
CA ASP A 165 -0.78 16.00 11.65
C ASP A 165 -0.06 15.37 10.45
N ILE A 166 -0.10 14.05 10.35
CA ILE A 166 0.47 13.33 9.22
C ILE A 166 -0.29 13.68 7.94
N GLN A 167 -1.61 13.74 8.02
CA GLN A 167 -2.46 14.09 6.88
C GLN A 167 -2.24 15.54 6.42
N ALA A 168 -2.04 16.48 7.35
CA ALA A 168 -1.73 17.88 7.00
C ALA A 168 -0.44 17.97 6.18
N ARG A 169 0.63 17.27 6.61
CA ARG A 169 1.91 17.19 5.87
C ARG A 169 1.75 16.59 4.47
N ILE A 170 0.92 15.56 4.33
CA ILE A 170 0.64 14.94 3.04
C ILE A 170 -0.10 15.92 2.11
N ARG A 171 -1.14 16.61 2.62
CA ARG A 171 -1.92 17.58 1.84
C ARG A 171 -1.09 18.78 1.38
N GLU A 172 -0.23 19.31 2.25
CA GLU A 172 0.70 20.38 1.89
C GLU A 172 1.54 19.98 0.69
N LYS A 173 2.16 18.79 0.74
CA LYS A 173 2.97 18.27 -0.36
C LYS A 173 2.17 17.84 -1.59
N ALA A 174 0.89 17.51 -1.44
CA ALA A 174 0.02 17.18 -2.57
C ALA A 174 -0.36 18.42 -3.38
N ASN A 175 -0.45 19.59 -2.74
CA ASN A 175 -0.85 20.85 -3.38
C ASN A 175 0.34 21.65 -4.00
N GLY A 176 1.57 21.35 -3.59
CA GLY A 176 2.81 21.93 -4.15
C GLY A 176 3.35 21.08 -5.29
#